data_f32b470c422290f66825abf0f66daffb
#
_entry.id   f32b470c422290f66825abf0f66daffb
#
_cell.length_a   1.000
_cell.length_b   1.000
_cell.length_c   1.000
_cell.angle_alpha   90.00
_cell.angle_beta   90.00
_cell.angle_gamma   90.00
#
_symmetry.space_group_name_H-M   'P 1'
#
loop_
_entity.id
_entity.type
_entity.pdbx_description
1 polymer ?
#
loop_
_entity_poly.entity_id
_entity_poly.type
_entity_poly.pdbx_seq_one_letter_code
_entity_poly.pdbx_strand_id
1 'polypeptide(L)'
;MDKNAIKKYAVWARRELISRVSQKAAFYGITDTDHGTVGAESVDGRVLTAAEKKQRDALIHQIQKDGYEQTIEEVAYTWFNRFSALRYMEVNGYLPTHVRVFTDDTGALKPQILTEAINLELDGLDMQKVYDLKNSNQDEALYRYLLITQCNALSAILPGMFQKIEDYTELLLPDNLLREGSVIEQMVTTIPEEDWTDQVQIIGWMYQYYNAEKKDDVFAALKKNVKITKENIPAATQLFTPDWIVRYMVENSLGRLWLEGHPDVKNQLLPTEEEQSAYAAGNRDPEDTKWHYYLEEAEQEPEVQAQLAEIRKEYAALTPEQLKVIDPCMGSGHILVYMFDVLVKIYEAYGYSARDAVKSIVENNLYGLDIDDRAAQLAYFAVMMKIGRASCRERV
;
A
#
# COMPACT_ATOMS: atom_id res chain seq x y z
N MET A 1 13.55 -10.74 0.52
CA MET A 1 12.95 -9.66 1.36
C MET A 1 13.46 -9.77 2.79
N ASP A 2 14.18 -8.77 3.25
CA ASP A 2 14.70 -8.68 4.63
C ASP A 2 13.65 -8.09 5.60
N LYS A 3 12.88 -8.98 6.22
CA LYS A 3 11.84 -8.59 7.20
C LYS A 3 12.40 -7.89 8.43
N ASN A 4 13.66 -8.11 8.81
CA ASN A 4 14.27 -7.45 9.95
C ASN A 4 14.61 -5.99 9.61
N ALA A 5 15.14 -5.72 8.42
CA ALA A 5 15.37 -4.37 7.93
C ALA A 5 14.06 -3.57 7.86
N ILE A 6 13.00 -4.17 7.28
CA ILE A 6 11.67 -3.54 7.18
C ILE A 6 11.11 -3.25 8.57
N LYS A 7 11.18 -4.20 9.51
CA LYS A 7 10.71 -4.02 10.89
C LYS A 7 11.47 -2.90 11.60
N LYS A 8 12.80 -2.91 11.51
CA LYS A 8 13.65 -1.89 12.12
C LYS A 8 13.28 -0.50 11.63
N TYR A 9 13.13 -0.35 10.30
CA TYR A 9 12.74 0.91 9.69
C TYR A 9 11.33 1.34 10.11
N ALA A 10 10.31 0.48 9.93
CA ALA A 10 8.91 0.86 10.14
C ALA A 10 8.60 1.28 11.59
N VAL A 11 9.14 0.54 12.57
CA VAL A 11 9.00 0.89 14.00
C VAL A 11 9.67 2.22 14.32
N TRP A 12 10.88 2.44 13.82
CA TRP A 12 11.59 3.70 14.00
C TRP A 12 10.89 4.86 13.28
N ALA A 13 10.47 4.66 12.02
CA ALA A 13 9.83 5.68 11.20
C ALA A 13 8.52 6.18 11.81
N ARG A 14 7.73 5.29 12.46
CA ARG A 14 6.53 5.70 13.19
C ARG A 14 6.84 6.73 14.26
N ARG A 15 7.81 6.45 15.11
CA ARG A 15 8.20 7.35 16.21
C ARG A 15 8.75 8.67 15.68
N GLU A 16 9.61 8.60 14.67
CA GLU A 16 10.22 9.77 14.05
C GLU A 16 9.17 10.65 13.36
N LEU A 17 8.26 10.08 12.58
CA LEU A 17 7.19 10.82 11.91
C LEU A 17 6.26 11.50 12.93
N ILE A 18 5.81 10.80 13.96
CA ILE A 18 4.99 11.40 15.02
C ILE A 18 5.72 12.58 15.66
N SER A 19 6.99 12.41 15.99
CA SER A 19 7.82 13.47 16.57
C SER A 19 7.95 14.68 15.63
N ARG A 20 8.26 14.46 14.34
CA ARG A 20 8.44 15.54 13.35
C ARG A 20 7.14 16.26 13.02
N VAL A 21 6.04 15.53 12.90
CA VAL A 21 4.71 16.10 12.69
C VAL A 21 4.30 16.95 13.90
N SER A 22 4.54 16.46 15.12
CA SER A 22 4.29 17.24 16.35
C SER A 22 5.15 18.51 16.41
N GLN A 23 6.43 18.43 16.06
CA GLN A 23 7.31 19.61 15.99
C GLN A 23 6.80 20.62 14.96
N LYS A 24 6.28 20.13 13.82
CA LYS A 24 5.70 21.00 12.79
C LYS A 24 4.40 21.64 13.24
N ALA A 25 3.55 20.91 13.96
CA ALA A 25 2.35 21.48 14.59
C ALA A 25 2.69 22.56 15.60
N ALA A 26 3.69 22.31 16.47
CA ALA A 26 4.19 23.28 17.43
C ALA A 26 4.75 24.56 16.76
N PHE A 27 5.43 24.44 15.61
CA PHE A 27 5.88 25.58 14.81
C PHE A 27 4.70 26.47 14.35
N TYR A 28 3.51 25.89 14.21
CA TYR A 28 2.26 26.62 13.92
C TYR A 28 1.45 26.95 15.19
N GLY A 29 2.06 26.88 16.38
CA GLY A 29 1.44 27.22 17.66
C GLY A 29 0.36 26.23 18.08
N ILE A 30 0.51 24.96 17.74
CA ILE A 30 -0.43 23.89 18.09
C ILE A 30 0.35 22.76 18.80
N THR A 31 0.01 22.53 20.07
CA THR A 31 0.60 21.50 20.94
C THR A 31 -0.48 20.60 21.53
N ASP A 32 -0.11 19.60 22.30
CA ASP A 32 -1.01 18.71 23.03
C ASP A 32 -1.82 19.43 24.12
N THR A 33 -1.27 20.53 24.67
CA THR A 33 -1.89 21.32 25.74
C THR A 33 -2.51 22.64 25.27
N ASP A 34 -2.08 23.15 24.12
CA ASP A 34 -2.60 24.38 23.51
C ASP A 34 -2.80 24.18 22.01
N HIS A 35 -4.04 24.14 21.59
CA HIS A 35 -4.41 23.94 20.18
C HIS A 35 -4.45 25.24 19.36
N GLY A 36 -4.10 26.38 19.99
CA GLY A 36 -4.12 27.69 19.35
C GLY A 36 -5.53 28.22 19.07
N THR A 37 -5.59 29.40 18.47
CA THR A 37 -6.85 30.10 18.16
C THR A 37 -7.11 30.06 16.65
N VAL A 38 -8.33 29.73 16.24
CA VAL A 38 -8.80 29.81 14.84
C VAL A 38 -8.77 31.28 14.37
N GLY A 39 -8.37 31.48 13.11
CA GLY A 39 -8.29 32.81 12.51
C GLY A 39 -7.08 33.66 12.90
N ALA A 40 -6.07 33.05 13.56
CA ALA A 40 -4.85 33.78 13.91
C ALA A 40 -4.11 34.26 12.65
N GLU A 41 -3.73 35.54 12.63
CA GLU A 41 -2.98 36.16 11.53
C GLU A 41 -1.46 35.83 11.60
N SER A 42 -0.97 35.56 12.81
CA SER A 42 0.44 35.27 13.07
C SER A 42 0.60 34.27 14.20
N VAL A 43 1.74 33.58 14.24
CA VAL A 43 2.19 32.69 15.31
C VAL A 43 3.61 33.08 15.66
N ASP A 44 3.89 33.34 16.93
CA ASP A 44 5.21 33.75 17.45
C ASP A 44 5.86 34.89 16.64
N GLY A 45 5.05 35.86 16.22
CA GLY A 45 5.50 37.02 15.41
C GLY A 45 5.66 36.76 13.91
N ARG A 46 5.50 35.53 13.46
CA ARG A 46 5.53 35.16 12.04
C ARG A 46 4.13 35.28 11.44
N VAL A 47 3.98 36.14 10.45
CA VAL A 47 2.72 36.31 9.68
C VAL A 47 2.48 35.06 8.84
N LEU A 48 1.25 34.54 8.91
CA LEU A 48 0.84 33.36 8.13
C LEU A 48 0.35 33.79 6.74
N THR A 49 0.68 33.00 5.72
CA THR A 49 0.06 33.14 4.40
C THR A 49 -1.42 32.74 4.44
N ALA A 50 -2.20 33.13 3.44
CA ALA A 50 -3.60 32.77 3.36
C ALA A 50 -3.82 31.24 3.33
N ALA A 51 -2.92 30.50 2.66
CA ALA A 51 -2.94 29.04 2.62
C ALA A 51 -2.64 28.43 3.99
N GLU A 52 -1.57 28.88 4.66
CA GLU A 52 -1.20 28.41 6.01
C GLU A 52 -2.30 28.67 7.04
N LYS A 53 -2.97 29.83 6.97
CA LYS A 53 -4.12 30.13 7.85
C LYS A 53 -5.23 29.11 7.65
N LYS A 54 -5.65 28.92 6.40
CA LYS A 54 -6.71 27.96 6.06
C LYS A 54 -6.36 26.53 6.53
N GLN A 55 -5.15 26.08 6.26
CA GLN A 55 -4.66 24.74 6.65
C GLN A 55 -4.54 24.60 8.18
N ARG A 56 -4.04 25.64 8.86
CA ARG A 56 -3.95 25.68 10.32
C ARG A 56 -5.33 25.65 10.99
N ASP A 57 -6.28 26.41 10.50
CA ASP A 57 -7.65 26.41 11.03
C ASP A 57 -8.31 25.04 10.83
N ALA A 58 -8.10 24.40 9.68
CA ALA A 58 -8.56 23.03 9.45
C ALA A 58 -7.93 22.03 10.42
N LEU A 59 -6.62 22.16 10.73
CA LEU A 59 -5.95 21.34 11.73
C LEU A 59 -6.58 21.52 13.13
N ILE A 60 -6.83 22.75 13.55
CA ILE A 60 -7.47 23.03 14.85
C ILE A 60 -8.86 22.37 14.91
N HIS A 61 -9.67 22.49 13.87
CA HIS A 61 -10.97 21.84 13.82
C HIS A 61 -10.89 20.32 13.89
N GLN A 62 -9.92 19.73 13.20
CA GLN A 62 -9.70 18.29 13.25
C GLN A 62 -9.29 17.82 14.64
N ILE A 63 -8.37 18.55 15.31
CA ILE A 63 -7.96 18.27 16.67
C ILE A 63 -9.12 18.41 17.67
N GLN A 64 -9.98 19.39 17.48
CA GLN A 64 -11.18 19.54 18.32
C GLN A 64 -12.15 18.36 18.17
N LYS A 65 -12.20 17.75 17.00
CA LYS A 65 -13.07 16.61 16.69
C LYS A 65 -12.52 15.29 17.21
N ASP A 66 -11.26 14.98 16.90
CA ASP A 66 -10.67 13.65 17.08
C ASP A 66 -9.55 13.61 18.14
N GLY A 67 -9.15 14.77 18.66
CA GLY A 67 -8.05 14.91 19.63
C GLY A 67 -6.68 15.08 18.97
N TYR A 68 -5.74 15.66 19.74
CA TYR A 68 -4.40 15.99 19.25
C TYR A 68 -3.61 14.73 18.85
N GLU A 69 -3.48 13.76 19.77
CA GLU A 69 -2.70 12.54 19.53
C GLU A 69 -3.19 11.77 18.31
N GLN A 70 -4.51 11.60 18.18
CA GLN A 70 -5.12 10.89 17.06
C GLN A 70 -4.84 11.61 15.73
N THR A 71 -5.00 12.93 15.69
CA THR A 71 -4.77 13.73 14.47
C THR A 71 -3.29 13.69 14.04
N ILE A 72 -2.36 13.82 14.99
CA ILE A 72 -0.91 13.73 14.72
C ILE A 72 -0.53 12.33 14.21
N GLU A 73 -1.06 11.27 14.83
CA GLU A 73 -0.80 9.90 14.39
C GLU A 73 -1.35 9.64 12.99
N GLU A 74 -2.53 10.17 12.66
CA GLU A 74 -3.16 10.06 11.34
C GLU A 74 -2.31 10.74 10.25
N VAL A 75 -1.83 11.96 10.50
CA VAL A 75 -0.95 12.67 9.55
C VAL A 75 0.38 11.95 9.40
N ALA A 76 1.00 11.50 10.49
CA ALA A 76 2.25 10.74 10.44
C ALA A 76 2.10 9.45 9.62
N TYR A 77 1.00 8.73 9.83
CA TYR A 77 0.69 7.53 9.07
C TYR A 77 0.42 7.80 7.59
N THR A 78 -0.29 8.88 7.28
CA THR A 78 -0.54 9.30 5.89
C THR A 78 0.76 9.53 5.13
N TRP A 79 1.73 10.22 5.73
CA TRP A 79 3.03 10.42 5.11
C TRP A 79 3.85 9.14 5.03
N PHE A 80 3.81 8.27 6.04
CA PHE A 80 4.45 6.96 5.98
C PHE A 80 3.95 6.13 4.78
N ASN A 81 2.63 6.07 4.60
CA ASN A 81 2.03 5.33 3.48
C ASN A 81 2.41 5.93 2.14
N ARG A 82 2.39 7.25 1.99
CA ARG A 82 2.77 7.94 0.76
C ARG A 82 4.23 7.73 0.41
N PHE A 83 5.13 7.83 1.39
CA PHE A 83 6.55 7.56 1.16
C PHE A 83 6.78 6.09 0.74
N SER A 84 6.13 5.15 1.40
CA SER A 84 6.22 3.73 1.04
C SER A 84 5.68 3.46 -0.36
N ALA A 85 4.55 4.06 -0.73
CA ALA A 85 3.96 3.92 -2.06
C ALA A 85 4.84 4.54 -3.15
N LEU A 86 5.34 5.77 -2.93
CA LEU A 86 6.25 6.44 -3.86
C LEU A 86 7.55 5.66 -4.04
N ARG A 87 8.12 5.10 -2.95
CA ARG A 87 9.33 4.26 -3.05
C ARG A 87 9.06 3.01 -3.87
N TYR A 88 7.94 2.34 -3.64
CA TYR A 88 7.55 1.18 -4.44
C TYR A 88 7.39 1.55 -5.91
N MET A 89 6.71 2.67 -6.21
CA MET A 89 6.47 3.11 -7.58
C MET A 89 7.76 3.52 -8.29
N GLU A 90 8.67 4.24 -7.64
CA GLU A 90 9.92 4.66 -8.30
C GLU A 90 10.84 3.48 -8.61
N VAL A 91 10.96 2.50 -7.69
CA VAL A 91 11.80 1.32 -7.90
C VAL A 91 11.27 0.45 -9.05
N ASN A 92 9.96 0.34 -9.18
CA ASN A 92 9.33 -0.48 -10.21
C ASN A 92 8.98 0.29 -11.51
N GLY A 93 9.37 1.56 -11.62
CA GLY A 93 9.12 2.37 -12.81
C GLY A 93 7.65 2.72 -13.07
N TYR A 94 6.82 2.75 -12.02
CA TYR A 94 5.38 3.01 -12.12
C TYR A 94 5.00 4.48 -11.96
N LEU A 95 5.96 5.37 -11.73
CA LEU A 95 5.71 6.81 -11.73
C LEU A 95 5.44 7.29 -13.18
N PRO A 96 4.35 8.05 -13.43
CA PRO A 96 4.01 8.50 -14.79
C PRO A 96 5.10 9.33 -15.47
N THR A 97 5.87 10.06 -14.68
CA THR A 97 7.00 10.87 -15.16
C THR A 97 8.25 10.05 -15.47
N HIS A 98 8.32 8.80 -15.03
CA HIS A 98 9.53 7.96 -15.03
C HIS A 98 10.74 8.59 -14.32
N VAL A 99 10.51 9.61 -13.48
CA VAL A 99 11.55 10.32 -12.71
C VAL A 99 11.46 9.90 -11.26
N ARG A 100 12.58 9.46 -10.69
CA ARG A 100 12.63 8.99 -9.28
C ARG A 100 12.49 10.15 -8.30
N VAL A 101 11.72 9.93 -7.24
CA VAL A 101 11.34 10.97 -6.27
C VAL A 101 12.33 11.06 -5.10
N PHE A 102 12.98 9.94 -4.75
CA PHE A 102 13.90 9.83 -3.59
C PHE A 102 15.34 9.55 -4.00
N THR A 103 15.54 8.83 -5.10
CA THR A 103 16.86 8.35 -5.50
C THR A 103 17.21 8.76 -6.94
N ASP A 104 18.45 8.49 -7.32
CA ASP A 104 18.88 8.44 -8.71
C ASP A 104 18.88 7.01 -9.25
N ASP A 105 19.29 6.82 -10.51
CA ASP A 105 19.34 5.51 -11.16
C ASP A 105 20.34 4.53 -10.52
N THR A 106 21.25 5.02 -9.69
CA THR A 106 22.19 4.20 -8.93
C THR A 106 21.63 3.76 -7.57
N GLY A 107 20.44 4.23 -7.22
CA GLY A 107 19.83 4.00 -5.89
C GLY A 107 20.37 4.93 -4.80
N ALA A 108 21.23 5.89 -5.13
CA ALA A 108 21.73 6.87 -4.17
C ALA A 108 20.65 7.90 -3.81
N LEU A 109 20.68 8.43 -2.58
CA LEU A 109 19.77 9.48 -2.10
C LEU A 109 20.05 10.82 -2.82
N LYS A 110 19.69 10.86 -4.08
CA LYS A 110 19.77 12.04 -4.97
C LYS A 110 18.50 12.08 -5.82
N PRO A 111 17.44 12.73 -5.34
CA PRO A 111 16.16 12.72 -6.04
C PRO A 111 16.29 13.24 -7.47
N GLN A 112 16.01 12.40 -8.47
CA GLN A 112 16.00 12.83 -9.87
C GLN A 112 14.99 13.95 -10.09
N ILE A 113 13.84 13.92 -9.39
CA ILE A 113 12.83 14.96 -9.47
C ILE A 113 13.38 16.37 -9.15
N LEU A 114 14.41 16.46 -8.32
CA LEU A 114 15.06 17.72 -7.99
C LEU A 114 16.07 18.14 -9.07
N THR A 115 16.83 17.19 -9.62
CA THR A 115 17.81 17.46 -10.70
C THR A 115 17.12 17.79 -12.01
N GLU A 116 16.04 17.08 -12.33
CA GLU A 116 15.25 17.25 -13.56
C GLU A 116 14.12 18.29 -13.44
N ALA A 117 14.03 19.02 -12.34
CA ALA A 117 12.90 19.89 -12.01
C ALA A 117 12.52 20.88 -13.14
N ILE A 118 13.49 21.37 -13.90
CA ILE A 118 13.25 22.34 -15.02
C ILE A 118 12.72 21.67 -16.29
N ASN A 119 12.88 20.36 -16.43
CA ASN A 119 12.45 19.58 -17.59
C ASN A 119 11.27 18.65 -17.24
N LEU A 120 10.77 18.73 -16.00
CA LEU A 120 9.76 17.82 -15.49
C LEU A 120 8.38 18.16 -16.06
N GLU A 121 7.78 17.20 -16.74
CA GLU A 121 6.38 17.28 -17.17
C GLU A 121 5.49 16.64 -16.09
N LEU A 122 4.90 17.47 -15.22
CA LEU A 122 4.08 17.03 -14.10
C LEU A 122 2.83 17.90 -14.00
N ASP A 123 1.66 17.28 -13.94
CA ASP A 123 0.40 17.99 -13.82
C ASP A 123 0.35 18.84 -12.56
N GLY A 124 -0.05 20.10 -12.73
CA GLY A 124 -0.14 21.06 -11.63
C GLY A 124 1.19 21.72 -11.25
N LEU A 125 2.28 21.43 -11.97
CA LEU A 125 3.58 22.06 -11.73
C LEU A 125 3.59 23.50 -12.26
N ASP A 126 3.84 24.46 -11.37
CA ASP A 126 4.10 25.85 -11.74
C ASP A 126 5.60 26.05 -11.99
N MET A 127 5.98 26.17 -13.26
CA MET A 127 7.36 26.31 -13.69
C MET A 127 7.98 27.63 -13.22
N GLN A 128 7.18 28.71 -13.06
CA GLN A 128 7.71 29.97 -12.53
C GLN A 128 8.20 29.77 -11.10
N LYS A 129 7.40 29.10 -10.28
CA LYS A 129 7.77 28.75 -8.90
C LYS A 129 9.01 27.84 -8.83
N VAL A 130 9.14 26.90 -9.77
CA VAL A 130 10.34 26.04 -9.88
C VAL A 130 11.58 26.89 -10.14
N TYR A 131 11.52 27.82 -11.12
CA TYR A 131 12.64 28.73 -11.43
C TYR A 131 12.98 29.64 -10.25
N ASP A 132 11.99 30.21 -9.59
CA ASP A 132 12.19 31.13 -8.47
C ASP A 132 12.89 30.43 -7.29
N LEU A 133 12.45 29.22 -6.94
CA LEU A 133 13.06 28.43 -5.87
C LEU A 133 14.47 27.96 -6.23
N LYS A 134 14.69 27.51 -7.47
CA LYS A 134 16.01 27.06 -7.94
C LYS A 134 17.02 28.21 -8.01
N ASN A 135 16.62 29.36 -8.54
CA ASN A 135 17.50 30.53 -8.66
C ASN A 135 17.85 31.14 -7.29
N SER A 136 17.01 30.95 -6.29
CA SER A 136 17.26 31.38 -4.91
C SER A 136 17.97 30.31 -4.05
N ASN A 137 18.43 29.20 -4.64
CA ASN A 137 19.07 28.07 -3.96
C ASN A 137 18.26 27.52 -2.78
N GLN A 138 16.93 27.47 -2.93
CA GLN A 138 16.01 26.92 -1.92
C GLN A 138 15.66 25.47 -2.23
N ASP A 139 16.67 24.60 -2.30
CA ASP A 139 16.51 23.20 -2.73
C ASP A 139 15.52 22.42 -1.86
N GLU A 140 15.47 22.67 -0.57
CA GLU A 140 14.52 21.99 0.31
C GLU A 140 13.06 22.42 0.06
N ALA A 141 12.84 23.72 -0.14
CA ALA A 141 11.53 24.25 -0.49
C ALA A 141 11.08 23.77 -1.88
N LEU A 142 12.04 23.70 -2.83
CA LEU A 142 11.79 23.13 -4.15
C LEU A 142 11.45 21.65 -4.07
N TYR A 143 12.20 20.85 -3.33
CA TYR A 143 11.92 19.43 -3.15
C TYR A 143 10.54 19.18 -2.52
N ARG A 144 10.23 19.91 -1.44
CA ARG A 144 8.92 19.87 -0.80
C ARG A 144 7.79 20.16 -1.80
N TYR A 145 7.95 21.22 -2.61
CA TYR A 145 6.97 21.60 -3.62
C TYR A 145 6.79 20.51 -4.68
N LEU A 146 7.88 19.97 -5.22
CA LEU A 146 7.85 18.88 -6.21
C LEU A 146 7.20 17.61 -5.65
N LEU A 147 7.54 17.22 -4.42
CA LEU A 147 6.97 16.05 -3.75
C LEU A 147 5.45 16.15 -3.57
N ILE A 148 4.96 17.32 -3.11
CA ILE A 148 3.52 17.58 -2.95
C ILE A 148 2.83 17.58 -4.32
N THR A 149 3.42 18.21 -5.33
CA THR A 149 2.87 18.23 -6.69
C THR A 149 2.80 16.82 -7.27
N GLN A 150 3.84 16.00 -7.07
CA GLN A 150 3.85 14.58 -7.48
C GLN A 150 2.72 13.79 -6.81
N CYS A 151 2.53 13.94 -5.50
CA CYS A 151 1.42 13.30 -4.79
C CYS A 151 0.06 13.75 -5.34
N ASN A 152 -0.10 15.05 -5.62
CA ASN A 152 -1.34 15.61 -6.14
C ASN A 152 -1.63 15.15 -7.59
N ALA A 153 -0.62 15.04 -8.43
CA ALA A 153 -0.76 14.47 -9.78
C ALA A 153 -1.20 13.00 -9.73
N LEU A 154 -0.67 12.21 -8.78
CA LEU A 154 -1.07 10.82 -8.58
C LEU A 154 -2.51 10.68 -8.07
N SER A 155 -3.14 11.72 -7.53
CA SER A 155 -4.54 11.66 -7.08
C SER A 155 -5.52 11.38 -8.20
N ALA A 156 -5.20 11.75 -9.44
CA ALA A 156 -6.02 11.46 -10.61
C ALA A 156 -6.01 9.97 -11.00
N ILE A 157 -4.91 9.27 -10.71
CA ILE A 157 -4.69 7.86 -11.10
C ILE A 157 -4.98 6.91 -9.93
N LEU A 158 -4.57 7.31 -8.73
CA LEU A 158 -4.65 6.51 -7.50
C LEU A 158 -5.36 7.30 -6.37
N PRO A 159 -6.63 7.72 -6.57
CA PRO A 159 -7.34 8.57 -5.61
C PRO A 159 -7.51 7.94 -4.22
N GLY A 160 -7.56 6.61 -4.13
CA GLY A 160 -7.64 5.90 -2.86
C GLY A 160 -6.38 6.02 -2.00
N MET A 161 -5.20 6.23 -2.63
CA MET A 161 -3.92 6.33 -1.93
C MET A 161 -3.40 7.76 -1.84
N PHE A 162 -3.56 8.53 -2.90
CA PHE A 162 -3.08 9.90 -3.03
C PHE A 162 -4.26 10.86 -3.13
N GLN A 163 -5.01 11.03 -2.02
CA GLN A 163 -5.99 12.10 -1.95
C GLN A 163 -5.29 13.44 -2.07
N LYS A 164 -5.92 14.39 -2.77
CA LYS A 164 -5.34 15.71 -3.02
C LYS A 164 -4.96 16.40 -1.71
N ILE A 165 -3.72 16.87 -1.64
CA ILE A 165 -3.17 17.55 -0.47
C ILE A 165 -3.41 19.06 -0.67
N GLU A 166 -4.38 19.61 0.03
CA GLU A 166 -4.65 21.06 0.10
C GLU A 166 -5.04 21.45 1.54
N ASP A 167 -4.76 20.57 2.49
CA ASP A 167 -5.21 20.68 3.88
C ASP A 167 -4.03 20.70 4.87
N TYR A 168 -4.31 20.48 6.14
CA TYR A 168 -3.33 20.43 7.21
C TYR A 168 -2.29 19.32 7.05
N THR A 169 -2.53 18.30 6.23
CA THR A 169 -1.54 17.25 5.94
C THR A 169 -0.33 17.83 5.22
N GLU A 170 -0.55 18.79 4.29
CA GLU A 170 0.53 19.55 3.64
C GLU A 170 1.29 20.41 4.65
N LEU A 171 0.56 21.11 5.51
CA LEU A 171 1.13 21.98 6.54
C LEU A 171 2.11 21.22 7.44
N LEU A 172 1.75 19.98 7.80
CA LEU A 172 2.48 19.12 8.71
C LEU A 172 3.50 18.19 8.05
N LEU A 173 3.77 18.32 6.74
CA LEU A 173 4.87 17.59 6.10
C LEU A 173 6.19 17.95 6.80
N PRO A 174 6.94 16.97 7.30
CA PRO A 174 8.23 17.21 7.96
C PRO A 174 9.21 18.00 7.09
N ASP A 175 10.06 18.79 7.73
CA ASP A 175 11.18 19.47 7.09
C ASP A 175 12.42 18.56 7.02
N ASN A 176 13.42 18.95 6.24
CA ASN A 176 14.72 18.28 6.13
C ASN A 176 14.65 16.82 5.66
N LEU A 177 13.77 16.54 4.70
CA LEU A 177 13.48 15.18 4.22
C LEU A 177 14.68 14.48 3.56
N LEU A 178 15.64 15.23 3.02
CA LEU A 178 16.83 14.71 2.33
C LEU A 178 18.08 14.67 3.23
N ARG A 179 17.98 15.09 4.49
CA ARG A 179 19.12 15.08 5.40
C ARG A 179 19.34 13.69 5.99
N GLU A 180 20.59 13.48 6.43
CA GLU A 180 20.98 12.30 7.22
C GLU A 180 20.07 12.17 8.47
N GLY A 181 19.59 10.96 8.74
CA GLY A 181 18.64 10.69 9.81
C GLY A 181 17.19 11.04 9.48
N SER A 182 16.88 11.48 8.25
CA SER A 182 15.49 11.68 7.83
C SER A 182 14.78 10.37 7.55
N VAL A 183 13.43 10.41 7.55
CA VAL A 183 12.60 9.22 7.28
C VAL A 183 12.85 8.66 5.88
N ILE A 184 13.09 9.52 4.90
CA ILE A 184 13.37 9.10 3.51
C ILE A 184 14.78 8.51 3.40
N GLU A 185 15.78 9.16 4.00
CA GLU A 185 17.15 8.65 3.98
C GLU A 185 17.24 7.27 4.63
N GLN A 186 16.64 7.10 5.80
CA GLN A 186 16.61 5.82 6.51
C GLN A 186 15.82 4.74 5.75
N MET A 187 14.77 5.10 5.01
CA MET A 187 14.05 4.16 4.16
C MET A 187 14.94 3.61 3.04
N VAL A 188 15.65 4.50 2.37
CA VAL A 188 16.53 4.17 1.23
C VAL A 188 17.75 3.37 1.68
N THR A 189 18.35 3.72 2.81
CA THR A 189 19.61 3.10 3.29
C THR A 189 19.39 1.81 4.09
N THR A 190 18.26 1.67 4.77
CA THR A 190 17.98 0.51 5.63
C THR A 190 17.38 -0.66 4.87
N ILE A 191 16.51 -0.37 3.87
CA ILE A 191 15.79 -1.40 3.11
C ILE A 191 16.42 -1.52 1.74
N PRO A 192 17.02 -2.68 1.38
CA PRO A 192 17.60 -2.92 0.07
C PRO A 192 16.60 -2.69 -1.07
N GLU A 193 17.05 -2.14 -2.20
CA GLU A 193 16.18 -1.83 -3.34
C GLU A 193 15.53 -3.10 -3.93
N GLU A 194 16.24 -4.23 -3.91
CA GLU A 194 15.70 -5.52 -4.34
C GLU A 194 14.48 -6.00 -3.53
N ASP A 195 14.33 -5.53 -2.29
CA ASP A 195 13.15 -5.86 -1.47
C ASP A 195 11.88 -5.12 -1.93
N TRP A 196 12.05 -4.02 -2.66
CA TRP A 196 10.95 -3.27 -3.28
C TRP A 196 10.60 -3.76 -4.69
N THR A 197 11.55 -4.42 -5.36
CA THR A 197 11.40 -4.84 -6.76
C THR A 197 10.37 -5.95 -6.86
N ASP A 198 9.26 -5.68 -7.54
CA ASP A 198 8.15 -6.60 -7.80
C ASP A 198 7.48 -7.24 -6.56
N GLN A 199 7.84 -6.81 -5.36
CA GLN A 199 7.41 -7.40 -4.09
C GLN A 199 6.34 -6.52 -3.41
N VAL A 200 5.12 -6.45 -3.99
CA VAL A 200 4.04 -5.62 -3.40
C VAL A 200 3.71 -5.98 -1.95
N GLN A 201 4.04 -7.19 -1.52
CA GLN A 201 3.90 -7.65 -0.12
C GLN A 201 4.69 -6.80 0.88
N ILE A 202 5.73 -6.06 0.44
CA ILE A 202 6.46 -5.15 1.32
C ILE A 202 5.54 -4.11 1.97
N ILE A 203 4.52 -3.66 1.25
CA ILE A 203 3.52 -2.72 1.75
C ILE A 203 2.77 -3.28 2.96
N GLY A 204 2.42 -4.57 2.91
CA GLY A 204 1.77 -5.26 4.03
C GLY A 204 2.69 -5.43 5.25
N TRP A 205 3.96 -5.77 5.03
CA TRP A 205 4.94 -5.84 6.12
C TRP A 205 5.20 -4.47 6.74
N MET A 206 5.29 -3.41 5.92
CA MET A 206 5.40 -2.03 6.41
C MET A 206 4.23 -1.67 7.33
N TYR A 207 2.99 -1.96 6.90
CA TYR A 207 1.79 -1.72 7.70
C TYR A 207 1.82 -2.48 9.04
N GLN A 208 2.12 -3.78 9.00
CA GLN A 208 2.17 -4.58 10.21
C GLN A 208 3.21 -4.07 11.21
N TYR A 209 4.41 -3.74 10.74
CA TYR A 209 5.50 -3.34 11.62
C TYR A 209 5.36 -1.89 12.13
N TYR A 210 4.75 -1.01 11.33
CA TYR A 210 4.42 0.34 11.78
C TYR A 210 3.53 0.32 13.04
N ASN A 211 2.57 -0.58 13.10
CA ASN A 211 1.63 -0.70 14.20
C ASN A 211 2.09 -1.67 15.31
N ALA A 212 3.28 -2.27 15.22
CA ALA A 212 3.72 -3.33 16.13
C ALA A 212 3.76 -2.87 17.59
N GLU A 213 4.27 -1.67 17.89
CA GLU A 213 4.32 -1.14 19.25
C GLU A 213 2.93 -0.86 19.81
N LYS A 214 2.06 -0.24 19.02
CA LYS A 214 0.68 0.03 19.42
C LYS A 214 -0.06 -1.29 19.72
N LYS A 215 0.21 -2.34 18.96
CA LYS A 215 -0.29 -3.69 19.23
C LYS A 215 0.20 -4.21 20.57
N ASP A 216 1.49 -4.11 20.85
CA ASP A 216 2.07 -4.57 22.11
C ASP A 216 1.48 -3.81 23.30
N ASP A 217 1.29 -2.50 23.20
CA ASP A 217 0.65 -1.67 24.23
C ASP A 217 -0.80 -2.07 24.48
N VAL A 218 -1.57 -2.32 23.44
CA VAL A 218 -2.97 -2.78 23.53
C VAL A 218 -3.04 -4.14 24.24
N PHE A 219 -2.15 -5.08 23.90
CA PHE A 219 -2.11 -6.38 24.57
C PHE A 219 -1.60 -6.29 26.01
N ALA A 220 -0.68 -5.37 26.32
CA ALA A 220 -0.25 -5.10 27.69
C ALA A 220 -1.38 -4.51 28.53
N ALA A 221 -2.19 -3.61 27.98
CA ALA A 221 -3.39 -3.06 28.60
C ALA A 221 -4.47 -4.12 28.84
N LEU A 222 -4.69 -5.00 27.85
CA LEU A 222 -5.65 -6.12 27.95
C LEU A 222 -5.31 -7.08 29.10
N LYS A 223 -4.01 -7.37 29.33
CA LYS A 223 -3.55 -8.16 30.47
C LYS A 223 -3.88 -7.51 31.83
N LYS A 224 -4.10 -6.20 31.83
CA LYS A 224 -4.54 -5.42 33.02
C LYS A 224 -6.05 -5.22 33.06
N ASN A 225 -6.83 -6.02 32.29
CA ASN A 225 -8.29 -5.95 32.16
C ASN A 225 -8.81 -4.61 31.57
N VAL A 226 -7.98 -3.86 30.85
CA VAL A 226 -8.43 -2.70 30.08
C VAL A 226 -9.01 -3.18 28.76
N LYS A 227 -10.24 -2.80 28.46
CA LYS A 227 -10.92 -3.20 27.21
C LYS A 227 -10.28 -2.52 26.00
N ILE A 228 -10.25 -3.23 24.87
CA ILE A 228 -9.85 -2.67 23.58
C ILE A 228 -10.90 -1.63 23.17
N THR A 229 -10.43 -0.42 22.86
CA THR A 229 -11.28 0.67 22.36
C THR A 229 -11.44 0.56 20.83
N LYS A 230 -12.42 1.25 20.26
CA LYS A 230 -12.68 1.27 18.82
C LYS A 230 -11.42 1.66 18.03
N GLU A 231 -10.68 2.66 18.51
CA GLU A 231 -9.46 3.21 17.89
C GLU A 231 -8.30 2.20 17.92
N ASN A 232 -8.34 1.26 18.85
CA ASN A 232 -7.31 0.24 19.07
C ASN A 232 -7.61 -1.11 18.40
N ILE A 233 -8.85 -1.31 17.89
CA ILE A 233 -9.21 -2.55 17.18
C ILE A 233 -8.26 -2.84 16.02
N PRO A 234 -7.92 -1.88 15.11
CA PRO A 234 -7.02 -2.14 14.00
C PRO A 234 -5.66 -2.67 14.48
N ALA A 235 -5.05 -2.04 15.48
CA ALA A 235 -3.75 -2.49 16.01
C ALA A 235 -3.84 -3.87 16.68
N ALA A 236 -4.94 -4.17 17.37
CA ALA A 236 -5.14 -5.45 18.06
C ALA A 236 -5.37 -6.63 17.09
N THR A 237 -6.05 -6.39 15.98
CA THR A 237 -6.52 -7.45 15.06
C THR A 237 -5.65 -7.61 13.83
N GLN A 238 -4.84 -6.62 13.50
CA GLN A 238 -4.01 -6.66 12.30
C GLN A 238 -3.07 -7.86 12.30
N LEU A 239 -3.03 -8.57 11.17
CA LEU A 239 -2.12 -9.67 10.89
C LEU A 239 -1.81 -9.67 9.39
N PHE A 240 -0.52 -9.70 9.05
CA PHE A 240 -0.10 -9.98 7.68
C PHE A 240 0.07 -11.51 7.54
N THR A 241 -0.92 -12.14 6.93
CA THR A 241 -0.98 -13.60 6.80
C THR A 241 0.23 -14.13 6.01
N PRO A 242 0.94 -15.17 6.49
CA PRO A 242 2.03 -15.78 5.75
C PRO A 242 1.62 -16.23 4.34
N ASP A 243 2.49 -16.01 3.36
CA ASP A 243 2.21 -16.25 1.94
C ASP A 243 1.70 -17.67 1.65
N TRP A 244 2.29 -18.69 2.27
CA TRP A 244 1.87 -20.06 2.06
C TRP A 244 0.42 -20.34 2.56
N ILE A 245 -0.01 -19.65 3.62
CA ILE A 245 -1.40 -19.76 4.12
C ILE A 245 -2.35 -19.11 3.12
N VAL A 246 -1.99 -17.93 2.60
CA VAL A 246 -2.79 -17.24 1.59
C VAL A 246 -2.97 -18.10 0.35
N ARG A 247 -1.88 -18.68 -0.16
CA ARG A 247 -1.92 -19.60 -1.30
C ARG A 247 -2.79 -20.82 -1.01
N TYR A 248 -2.57 -21.47 0.11
CA TYR A 248 -3.38 -22.60 0.53
C TYR A 248 -4.87 -22.27 0.59
N MET A 249 -5.24 -21.13 1.20
CA MET A 249 -6.63 -20.71 1.31
C MET A 249 -7.27 -20.45 -0.06
N VAL A 250 -6.61 -19.69 -0.92
CA VAL A 250 -7.18 -19.26 -2.21
C VAL A 250 -7.23 -20.41 -3.20
N GLU A 251 -6.17 -21.22 -3.29
CA GLU A 251 -6.11 -22.37 -4.21
C GLU A 251 -7.13 -23.45 -3.84
N ASN A 252 -7.44 -23.64 -2.54
CA ASN A 252 -8.42 -24.62 -2.07
C ASN A 252 -9.83 -24.06 -1.84
N SER A 253 -10.09 -22.83 -2.19
CA SER A 253 -11.43 -22.25 -2.22
C SER A 253 -11.79 -21.81 -3.67
N LEU A 254 -11.33 -20.66 -4.10
CA LEU A 254 -11.56 -20.14 -5.46
C LEU A 254 -11.01 -21.09 -6.54
N GLY A 255 -9.76 -21.54 -6.36
CA GLY A 255 -9.11 -22.47 -7.29
C GLY A 255 -9.84 -23.80 -7.38
N ARG A 256 -10.24 -24.37 -6.22
CA ARG A 256 -10.99 -25.62 -6.16
C ARG A 256 -12.35 -25.51 -6.84
N LEU A 257 -13.13 -24.48 -6.53
CA LEU A 257 -14.44 -24.25 -7.15
C LEU A 257 -14.32 -24.21 -8.68
N TRP A 258 -13.29 -23.52 -9.20
CA TRP A 258 -13.08 -23.43 -10.65
C TRP A 258 -12.71 -24.79 -11.24
N LEU A 259 -11.72 -25.49 -10.69
CA LEU A 259 -11.24 -26.78 -11.21
C LEU A 259 -12.26 -27.91 -11.09
N GLU A 260 -13.14 -27.88 -10.09
CA GLU A 260 -14.23 -28.84 -9.97
C GLU A 260 -15.28 -28.68 -11.06
N GLY A 261 -15.48 -27.45 -11.58
CA GLY A 261 -16.34 -27.20 -12.73
C GLY A 261 -15.63 -27.36 -14.09
N HIS A 262 -14.32 -27.10 -14.12
CA HIS A 262 -13.53 -27.04 -15.36
C HIS A 262 -12.26 -27.93 -15.26
N PRO A 263 -12.42 -29.27 -15.17
CA PRO A 263 -11.29 -30.19 -14.96
C PRO A 263 -10.34 -30.28 -16.17
N ASP A 264 -10.77 -29.86 -17.34
CA ASP A 264 -10.01 -29.81 -18.59
C ASP A 264 -8.82 -28.85 -18.54
N VAL A 265 -8.88 -27.79 -17.72
CA VAL A 265 -7.78 -26.83 -17.54
C VAL A 265 -6.83 -27.17 -16.40
N LYS A 266 -7.06 -28.27 -15.70
CA LYS A 266 -6.27 -28.69 -14.53
C LYS A 266 -4.75 -28.72 -14.81
N ASN A 267 -4.34 -29.29 -15.94
CA ASN A 267 -2.94 -29.38 -16.33
C ASN A 267 -2.29 -28.02 -16.66
N GLN A 268 -3.09 -27.01 -16.94
CA GLN A 268 -2.59 -25.65 -17.15
C GLN A 268 -2.32 -24.93 -15.83
N LEU A 269 -3.08 -25.23 -14.78
CA LEU A 269 -3.11 -24.50 -13.52
C LEU A 269 -2.31 -25.20 -12.41
N LEU A 270 -2.28 -26.54 -12.39
CA LEU A 270 -1.56 -27.31 -11.39
C LEU A 270 -0.14 -27.67 -11.85
N PRO A 271 0.81 -27.81 -10.93
CA PRO A 271 2.15 -28.26 -11.26
C PRO A 271 2.17 -29.75 -11.65
N THR A 272 3.14 -30.14 -12.46
CA THR A 272 3.52 -31.53 -12.64
C THR A 272 4.20 -32.08 -11.38
N GLU A 273 4.37 -33.40 -11.28
CA GLU A 273 5.07 -34.02 -10.14
C GLU A 273 6.53 -33.54 -10.04
N GLU A 274 7.20 -33.28 -11.17
CA GLU A 274 8.58 -32.75 -11.21
C GLU A 274 8.61 -31.30 -10.69
N GLU A 275 7.71 -30.42 -11.16
CA GLU A 275 7.58 -29.05 -10.72
C GLU A 275 7.24 -28.99 -9.23
N GLN A 276 6.32 -29.83 -8.75
CA GLN A 276 5.98 -29.89 -7.33
C GLN A 276 7.16 -30.37 -6.46
N SER A 277 7.93 -31.35 -6.94
CA SER A 277 9.11 -31.84 -6.24
C SER A 277 10.21 -30.78 -6.18
N ALA A 278 10.44 -30.06 -7.27
CA ALA A 278 11.39 -28.94 -7.32
C ALA A 278 10.97 -27.82 -6.36
N TYR A 279 9.67 -27.47 -6.36
CA TYR A 279 9.10 -26.47 -5.46
C TYR A 279 9.28 -26.88 -3.98
N ALA A 280 8.99 -28.14 -3.63
CA ALA A 280 9.16 -28.67 -2.28
C ALA A 280 10.63 -28.71 -1.83
N ALA A 281 11.56 -28.91 -2.77
CA ALA A 281 13.00 -28.84 -2.53
C ALA A 281 13.55 -27.40 -2.34
N GLY A 282 12.69 -26.38 -2.49
CA GLY A 282 13.05 -24.98 -2.31
C GLY A 282 13.47 -24.25 -3.59
N ASN A 283 13.43 -24.91 -4.75
CA ASN A 283 13.66 -24.28 -6.04
C ASN A 283 12.43 -23.44 -6.38
N ARG A 284 12.57 -22.10 -6.31
CA ARG A 284 11.50 -21.14 -6.61
C ARG A 284 11.83 -20.44 -7.91
N ASP A 285 11.03 -20.71 -8.94
CA ASP A 285 11.03 -19.92 -10.17
C ASP A 285 10.18 -18.67 -9.94
N PRO A 286 10.72 -17.44 -10.10
CA PRO A 286 9.95 -16.20 -9.99
C PRO A 286 8.78 -16.10 -10.99
N GLU A 287 8.87 -16.79 -12.12
CA GLU A 287 7.83 -16.80 -13.15
C GLU A 287 6.81 -17.94 -12.98
N ASP A 288 7.00 -18.79 -11.97
CA ASP A 288 6.09 -19.88 -11.67
C ASP A 288 4.75 -19.36 -11.13
N THR A 289 3.69 -19.68 -11.84
CA THR A 289 2.30 -19.28 -11.52
C THR A 289 1.40 -20.48 -11.23
N LYS A 290 1.96 -21.67 -11.05
CA LYS A 290 1.22 -22.88 -10.73
C LYS A 290 0.72 -22.89 -9.28
N TRP A 291 -0.33 -23.63 -9.03
CA TRP A 291 -0.98 -23.72 -7.71
C TRP A 291 -0.39 -24.90 -6.91
N HIS A 292 0.69 -24.64 -6.21
CA HIS A 292 1.47 -25.65 -5.47
C HIS A 292 0.85 -26.10 -4.15
N TYR A 293 -0.12 -25.37 -3.64
CA TYR A 293 -0.83 -25.66 -2.38
C TYR A 293 -2.23 -26.24 -2.61
N TYR A 294 -2.61 -26.48 -3.87
CA TYR A 294 -3.86 -27.15 -4.19
C TYR A 294 -3.83 -28.59 -3.67
N LEU A 295 -4.89 -29.02 -3.01
CA LEU A 295 -5.07 -30.37 -2.50
C LEU A 295 -5.97 -31.16 -3.42
N GLU A 296 -5.55 -32.36 -3.80
CA GLU A 296 -6.41 -33.32 -4.46
C GLU A 296 -7.60 -33.73 -3.54
N GLU A 297 -8.69 -34.10 -4.15
CA GLU A 297 -9.86 -34.58 -3.43
C GLU A 297 -9.55 -35.91 -2.71
N ALA A 298 -9.94 -36.00 -1.45
CA ALA A 298 -9.90 -37.25 -0.73
C ALA A 298 -11.04 -38.18 -1.21
N GLU A 299 -10.84 -39.49 -1.06
CA GLU A 299 -11.85 -40.50 -1.35
C GLU A 299 -13.12 -40.24 -0.52
N GLN A 300 -14.28 -40.24 -1.15
CA GLN A 300 -15.57 -39.90 -0.56
C GLN A 300 -16.53 -41.07 -0.69
N GLU A 301 -17.49 -41.16 0.24
CA GLU A 301 -18.59 -42.13 0.18
C GLU A 301 -19.46 -41.91 -1.08
N PRO A 302 -20.06 -42.96 -1.65
CA PRO A 302 -20.84 -42.87 -2.90
C PRO A 302 -21.97 -41.84 -2.87
N GLU A 303 -22.63 -41.66 -1.74
CA GLU A 303 -23.70 -40.67 -1.57
C GLU A 303 -23.16 -39.25 -1.63
N VAL A 304 -21.96 -38.98 -1.06
CA VAL A 304 -21.27 -37.70 -1.11
C VAL A 304 -20.81 -37.42 -2.53
N GLN A 305 -20.25 -38.43 -3.22
CA GLN A 305 -19.85 -38.34 -4.63
C GLN A 305 -21.02 -37.93 -5.52
N ALA A 306 -22.21 -38.52 -5.30
CA ALA A 306 -23.41 -38.17 -6.07
C ALA A 306 -23.83 -36.70 -5.86
N GLN A 307 -23.77 -36.21 -4.61
CA GLN A 307 -24.05 -34.78 -4.30
C GLN A 307 -23.03 -33.85 -4.92
N LEU A 308 -21.74 -34.17 -4.81
CA LEU A 308 -20.66 -33.39 -5.44
C LEU A 308 -20.80 -33.32 -6.96
N ALA A 309 -21.25 -34.42 -7.60
CA ALA A 309 -21.48 -34.43 -9.04
C ALA A 309 -22.57 -33.43 -9.49
N GLU A 310 -23.63 -33.25 -8.71
CA GLU A 310 -24.66 -32.23 -8.99
C GLU A 310 -24.12 -30.81 -8.79
N ILE A 311 -23.40 -30.55 -7.69
CA ILE A 311 -22.77 -29.24 -7.41
C ILE A 311 -21.79 -28.87 -8.54
N ARG A 312 -21.00 -29.83 -9.01
CA ARG A 312 -20.04 -29.62 -10.11
C ARG A 312 -20.69 -29.25 -11.45
N LYS A 313 -21.92 -29.67 -11.68
CA LYS A 313 -22.69 -29.20 -12.85
C LYS A 313 -22.97 -27.68 -12.75
N GLU A 314 -23.30 -27.20 -11.57
CA GLU A 314 -23.49 -25.76 -11.35
C GLU A 314 -22.19 -25.01 -11.55
N TYR A 315 -21.07 -25.53 -11.02
CA TYR A 315 -19.74 -24.91 -11.20
C TYR A 315 -19.28 -24.91 -12.67
N ALA A 316 -19.60 -25.97 -13.43
CA ALA A 316 -19.28 -26.05 -14.87
C ALA A 316 -20.05 -25.03 -15.73
N ALA A 317 -21.16 -24.52 -15.22
CA ALA A 317 -21.95 -23.49 -15.92
C ALA A 317 -21.45 -22.06 -15.64
N LEU A 318 -20.52 -21.88 -14.70
CA LEU A 318 -19.99 -20.55 -14.34
C LEU A 318 -19.00 -20.05 -15.39
N THR A 319 -19.08 -18.74 -15.67
CA THR A 319 -18.04 -18.02 -16.38
C THR A 319 -17.13 -17.27 -15.37
N PRO A 320 -15.90 -16.90 -15.75
CA PRO A 320 -15.01 -16.18 -14.83
C PRO A 320 -15.62 -14.91 -14.24
N GLU A 321 -16.43 -14.16 -15.00
CA GLU A 321 -17.07 -12.90 -14.53
C GLU A 321 -18.12 -13.14 -13.43
N GLN A 322 -18.64 -14.34 -13.33
CA GLN A 322 -19.64 -14.70 -12.32
C GLN A 322 -19.02 -15.03 -10.97
N LEU A 323 -17.71 -15.27 -10.92
CA LEU A 323 -16.98 -15.51 -9.67
C LEU A 323 -16.93 -14.21 -8.84
N LYS A 324 -17.55 -14.22 -7.68
CA LYS A 324 -17.52 -13.08 -6.74
C LYS A 324 -16.74 -13.49 -5.49
N VAL A 325 -15.63 -12.83 -5.27
CA VAL A 325 -14.76 -13.10 -4.11
C VAL A 325 -14.68 -11.86 -3.23
N ILE A 326 -14.82 -12.06 -1.93
CA ILE A 326 -14.75 -10.99 -0.95
C ILE A 326 -13.81 -11.38 0.19
N ASP A 327 -12.93 -10.45 0.57
CA ASP A 327 -12.22 -10.51 1.83
C ASP A 327 -12.84 -9.48 2.78
N PRO A 328 -13.60 -9.91 3.81
CA PRO A 328 -14.29 -9.00 4.71
C PRO A 328 -13.40 -8.39 5.79
N CYS A 329 -12.12 -8.79 5.87
CA CYS A 329 -11.10 -8.29 6.78
C CYS A 329 -9.76 -8.15 6.05
N MET A 330 -9.77 -7.46 4.92
CA MET A 330 -8.70 -7.50 3.91
C MET A 330 -7.34 -6.99 4.38
N GLY A 331 -7.27 -6.22 5.47
CA GLY A 331 -6.03 -5.60 5.91
C GLY A 331 -5.38 -4.79 4.79
N SER A 332 -4.10 -5.02 4.54
CA SER A 332 -3.36 -4.44 3.42
C SER A 332 -3.54 -5.19 2.08
N GLY A 333 -4.54 -6.07 1.97
CA GLY A 333 -4.94 -6.70 0.72
C GLY A 333 -4.14 -7.92 0.26
N HIS A 334 -3.36 -8.57 1.13
CA HIS A 334 -2.51 -9.70 0.74
C HIS A 334 -3.30 -10.84 0.10
N ILE A 335 -4.45 -11.20 0.67
CA ILE A 335 -5.33 -12.24 0.13
C ILE A 335 -5.92 -11.79 -1.21
N LEU A 336 -6.40 -10.54 -1.32
CA LEU A 336 -6.95 -9.99 -2.57
C LEU A 336 -5.92 -9.97 -3.70
N VAL A 337 -4.67 -9.63 -3.39
CA VAL A 337 -3.56 -9.64 -4.36
C VAL A 337 -3.34 -11.05 -4.91
N TYR A 338 -3.39 -12.08 -4.08
CA TYR A 338 -3.24 -13.45 -4.55
C TYR A 338 -4.52 -13.99 -5.24
N MET A 339 -5.71 -13.60 -4.78
CA MET A 339 -6.96 -13.87 -5.51
C MET A 339 -6.92 -13.30 -6.92
N PHE A 340 -6.35 -12.09 -7.08
CA PHE A 340 -6.14 -11.50 -8.40
C PHE A 340 -5.24 -12.38 -9.28
N ASP A 341 -4.10 -12.87 -8.76
CA ASP A 341 -3.19 -13.74 -9.49
C ASP A 341 -3.89 -15.05 -9.93
N VAL A 342 -4.68 -15.65 -9.06
CA VAL A 342 -5.45 -16.88 -9.36
C VAL A 342 -6.54 -16.60 -10.42
N LEU A 343 -7.26 -15.48 -10.28
CA LEU A 343 -8.29 -15.08 -11.27
C LEU A 343 -7.69 -14.81 -12.64
N VAL A 344 -6.54 -14.16 -12.74
CA VAL A 344 -5.84 -13.95 -14.03
C VAL A 344 -5.63 -15.30 -14.73
N LYS A 345 -5.16 -16.31 -13.98
CA LYS A 345 -4.94 -17.65 -14.56
C LYS A 345 -6.23 -18.36 -14.96
N ILE A 346 -7.31 -18.17 -14.22
CA ILE A 346 -8.65 -18.68 -14.58
C ILE A 346 -9.12 -18.04 -15.88
N TYR A 347 -9.01 -16.72 -16.01
CA TYR A 347 -9.42 -16.01 -17.23
C TYR A 347 -8.57 -16.39 -18.44
N GLU A 348 -7.22 -16.48 -18.27
CA GLU A 348 -6.32 -16.93 -19.34
C GLU A 348 -6.66 -18.35 -19.82
N ALA A 349 -6.88 -19.28 -18.87
CA ALA A 349 -7.28 -20.65 -19.19
C ALA A 349 -8.65 -20.73 -19.87
N TYR A 350 -9.55 -19.79 -19.61
CA TYR A 350 -10.86 -19.66 -20.24
C TYR A 350 -10.79 -19.01 -21.63
N GLY A 351 -9.65 -18.38 -22.00
CA GLY A 351 -9.39 -17.84 -23.32
C GLY A 351 -9.37 -16.30 -23.43
N TYR A 352 -9.33 -15.59 -22.31
CA TYR A 352 -9.18 -14.13 -22.32
C TYR A 352 -7.73 -13.70 -22.56
N SER A 353 -7.55 -12.54 -23.21
CA SER A 353 -6.25 -11.87 -23.17
C SER A 353 -5.93 -11.40 -21.74
N ALA A 354 -4.66 -11.26 -21.40
CA ALA A 354 -4.26 -10.77 -20.07
C ALA A 354 -4.87 -9.38 -19.77
N ARG A 355 -4.94 -8.50 -20.77
CA ARG A 355 -5.53 -7.17 -20.63
C ARG A 355 -7.04 -7.21 -20.33
N ASP A 356 -7.78 -8.03 -21.06
CA ASP A 356 -9.24 -8.15 -20.86
C ASP A 356 -9.55 -8.85 -19.54
N ALA A 357 -8.74 -9.86 -19.17
CA ALA A 357 -8.81 -10.51 -17.87
C ALA A 357 -8.66 -9.53 -16.73
N VAL A 358 -7.60 -8.72 -16.72
CA VAL A 358 -7.31 -7.71 -15.68
C VAL A 358 -8.48 -6.73 -15.53
N LYS A 359 -9.02 -6.21 -16.64
CA LYS A 359 -10.15 -5.29 -16.60
C LYS A 359 -11.38 -5.97 -16.00
N SER A 360 -11.72 -7.15 -16.47
CA SER A 360 -12.90 -7.88 -16.01
C SER A 360 -12.80 -8.26 -14.53
N ILE A 361 -11.63 -8.66 -14.05
CA ILE A 361 -11.38 -9.01 -12.64
C ILE A 361 -11.72 -7.84 -11.73
N VAL A 362 -11.24 -6.64 -12.06
CA VAL A 362 -11.47 -5.43 -11.23
C VAL A 362 -12.93 -5.02 -11.23
N GLU A 363 -13.59 -5.10 -12.38
CA GLU A 363 -14.98 -4.70 -12.54
C GLU A 363 -15.97 -5.71 -11.94
N ASN A 364 -15.63 -7.00 -11.91
CA ASN A 364 -16.60 -8.05 -11.62
C ASN A 364 -16.30 -8.94 -10.44
N ASN A 365 -15.04 -9.17 -10.07
CA ASN A 365 -14.68 -10.30 -9.22
C ASN A 365 -14.24 -9.92 -7.79
N LEU A 366 -13.40 -8.88 -7.63
CA LEU A 366 -12.72 -8.60 -6.37
C LEU A 366 -13.47 -7.60 -5.50
N TYR A 367 -13.75 -8.00 -4.27
CA TYR A 367 -14.35 -7.15 -3.25
C TYR A 367 -13.56 -7.28 -1.93
N GLY A 368 -13.42 -6.16 -1.23
CA GLY A 368 -12.73 -6.14 0.06
C GLY A 368 -13.35 -5.14 1.01
N LEU A 369 -13.35 -5.47 2.30
CA LEU A 369 -13.78 -4.60 3.37
C LEU A 369 -12.73 -4.61 4.48
N ASP A 370 -12.52 -3.48 5.11
CA ASP A 370 -11.74 -3.37 6.35
C ASP A 370 -12.32 -2.29 7.26
N ILE A 371 -12.12 -2.43 8.56
CA ILE A 371 -12.52 -1.43 9.56
C ILE A 371 -11.52 -0.27 9.62
N ASP A 372 -10.28 -0.48 9.18
CA ASP A 372 -9.23 0.52 9.13
C ASP A 372 -9.10 1.09 7.70
N ASP A 373 -9.56 2.32 7.50
CA ASP A 373 -9.49 3.03 6.22
C ASP A 373 -8.05 3.10 5.67
N ARG A 374 -7.05 3.13 6.57
CA ARG A 374 -5.63 3.16 6.21
C ARG A 374 -5.16 1.83 5.62
N ALA A 375 -5.65 0.72 6.17
CA ALA A 375 -5.41 -0.61 5.62
C ALA A 375 -6.10 -0.76 4.26
N ALA A 376 -7.33 -0.26 4.14
CA ALA A 376 -8.08 -0.27 2.88
C ALA A 376 -7.36 0.51 1.76
N GLN A 377 -6.76 1.66 2.09
CA GLN A 377 -5.93 2.43 1.14
C GLN A 377 -4.73 1.62 0.63
N LEU A 378 -4.06 0.89 1.52
CA LEU A 378 -2.92 0.03 1.16
C LEU A 378 -3.36 -1.17 0.32
N ALA A 379 -4.51 -1.79 0.64
CA ALA A 379 -5.08 -2.87 -0.15
C ALA A 379 -5.42 -2.42 -1.57
N TYR A 380 -6.08 -1.27 -1.70
CA TYR A 380 -6.33 -0.64 -2.98
C TYR A 380 -5.03 -0.42 -3.76
N PHE A 381 -4.03 0.18 -3.14
CA PHE A 381 -2.73 0.41 -3.77
C PHE A 381 -2.07 -0.89 -4.22
N ALA A 382 -2.03 -1.91 -3.37
CA ALA A 382 -1.41 -3.20 -3.68
C ALA A 382 -2.07 -3.89 -4.88
N VAL A 383 -3.40 -3.88 -4.96
CA VAL A 383 -4.15 -4.43 -6.09
C VAL A 383 -3.89 -3.62 -7.36
N MET A 384 -3.88 -2.28 -7.29
CA MET A 384 -3.58 -1.42 -8.46
C MET A 384 -2.16 -1.62 -9.00
N MET A 385 -1.17 -1.86 -8.14
CA MET A 385 0.19 -2.19 -8.58
C MET A 385 0.27 -3.54 -9.30
N LYS A 386 -0.50 -4.52 -8.85
CA LYS A 386 -0.63 -5.81 -9.56
C LYS A 386 -1.26 -5.65 -10.94
N ILE A 387 -2.31 -4.84 -11.06
CA ILE A 387 -2.96 -4.50 -12.33
C ILE A 387 -1.96 -3.90 -13.31
N GLY A 388 -1.18 -2.91 -12.86
CA GLY A 388 -0.13 -2.26 -13.68
C GLY A 388 0.87 -3.27 -14.23
N ARG A 389 1.38 -4.17 -13.38
CA ARG A 389 2.32 -5.22 -13.77
C ARG A 389 1.72 -6.21 -14.78
N ALA A 390 0.52 -6.69 -14.54
CA ALA A 390 -0.14 -7.64 -15.43
C ALA A 390 -0.43 -7.03 -16.82
N SER A 391 -0.83 -5.76 -16.87
CA SER A 391 -1.07 -5.03 -18.13
C SER A 391 0.22 -4.71 -18.89
N CYS A 392 1.38 -4.59 -18.22
CA CYS A 392 2.66 -4.31 -18.86
C CYS A 392 3.31 -5.57 -19.48
N ARG A 393 2.98 -6.78 -19.02
CA ARG A 393 3.53 -8.04 -19.57
C ARG A 393 3.22 -8.26 -21.07
N GLU A 394 2.16 -7.67 -21.60
CA GLU A 394 1.83 -7.74 -23.03
C GLU A 394 2.63 -6.77 -23.93
N ARG A 395 3.43 -5.85 -23.36
CA ARG A 395 4.21 -4.88 -24.14
C ARG A 395 5.64 -5.31 -24.44
N VAL A 396 6.04 -6.50 -24.00
CA VAL A 396 7.38 -7.07 -24.24
C VAL A 396 7.29 -8.17 -25.36
#